data_1a965d25947a58892b379b89ed14441f
#
_entry.id   1a965d25947a58892b379b89ed14441f
#
_cell.length_a   1.000
_cell.length_b   1.000
_cell.length_c   1.000
_cell.angle_alpha   90.00
_cell.angle_beta   90.00
_cell.angle_gamma   90.00
#
_symmetry.space_group_name_H-M   'P 1'
#
loop_
_entity.id
_entity.type
_entity.pdbx_description
1 polymer ?
#
loop_
_entity_poly.entity_id
_entity_poly.type
_entity_poly.pdbx_seq_one_letter_code
_entity_poly.pdbx_strand_id
1 'polypeptide(L)'
;MELTRRGFLKATTVGSTVALGFDVSRAEAEMRQLKISRTIETRSTCPYCAVSCGVILHTLGDRAKNVTPSVVYVEGDPDHPINRGTLCPKGTTIRDDIVNPNRLSKPQVRRPGSDHWEDISWDEAIGKIARHIKDTRDSSFVARNAKGQVVNRNPGMAMIGGCTDTTEFNFLYWKAASAWGVPYRDTQARV
;
A
#
# COMPACT_ATOMS: atom_id res chain seq x y z
N MET A 1 10.47 34.91 -13.59
CA MET A 1 10.13 33.64 -14.22
C MET A 1 11.27 32.69 -13.88
N GLU A 2 11.09 31.85 -12.84
CA GLU A 2 12.13 30.89 -12.44
C GLU A 2 12.11 29.71 -13.39
N LEU A 3 13.21 29.52 -14.10
CA LEU A 3 13.43 28.38 -14.97
C LEU A 3 13.74 27.16 -14.08
N THR A 4 12.81 26.23 -13.98
CA THR A 4 13.07 24.93 -13.36
C THR A 4 14.14 24.17 -14.17
N ARG A 5 14.92 23.27 -13.51
CA ARG A 5 15.90 22.40 -14.20
C ARG A 5 15.29 21.68 -15.40
N ARG A 6 14.06 21.21 -15.29
CA ARG A 6 13.31 20.55 -16.36
C ARG A 6 12.94 21.52 -17.50
N GLY A 7 12.59 22.75 -17.16
CA GLY A 7 12.32 23.81 -18.14
C GLY A 7 13.58 24.22 -18.89
N PHE A 8 14.73 24.31 -18.21
CA PHE A 8 16.01 24.61 -18.82
C PHE A 8 16.45 23.48 -19.77
N LEU A 9 16.40 22.22 -19.34
CA LEU A 9 16.74 21.08 -20.19
C LEU A 9 15.81 20.97 -21.41
N LYS A 10 14.51 21.20 -21.26
CA LYS A 10 13.60 21.25 -22.40
C LYS A 10 13.95 22.38 -23.37
N ALA A 11 14.23 23.57 -22.87
CA ALA A 11 14.56 24.71 -23.72
C ALA A 11 15.89 24.52 -24.47
N THR A 12 16.92 23.94 -23.82
CA THR A 12 18.21 23.66 -24.45
C THR A 12 18.12 22.51 -25.44
N THR A 13 17.39 21.45 -25.14
CA THR A 13 17.21 20.29 -26.06
C THR A 13 16.42 20.72 -27.31
N VAL A 14 15.30 21.44 -27.12
CA VAL A 14 14.51 21.96 -28.27
C VAL A 14 15.31 22.97 -29.09
N GLY A 15 16.03 23.89 -28.43
CA GLY A 15 16.86 24.87 -29.13
C GLY A 15 17.96 24.23 -29.95
N SER A 16 18.67 23.21 -29.44
CA SER A 16 19.72 22.50 -30.14
C SER A 16 19.21 21.60 -31.29
N THR A 17 18.05 20.96 -31.12
CA THR A 17 17.45 20.10 -32.16
C THR A 17 16.93 20.92 -33.34
N VAL A 18 16.33 22.07 -33.06
CA VAL A 18 15.90 23.00 -34.12
C VAL A 18 17.10 23.59 -34.87
N ALA A 19 18.16 23.93 -34.16
CA ALA A 19 19.40 24.42 -34.76
C ALA A 19 20.11 23.36 -35.63
N LEU A 20 19.88 22.07 -35.39
CA LEU A 20 20.38 20.94 -36.17
C LEU A 20 19.39 20.51 -37.29
N GLY A 21 18.29 21.23 -37.50
CA GLY A 21 17.32 20.93 -38.54
C GLY A 21 16.38 19.75 -38.26
N PHE A 22 16.31 19.29 -37.01
CA PHE A 22 15.34 18.24 -36.62
C PHE A 22 13.94 18.82 -36.42
N ASP A 23 12.96 18.16 -37.05
CA ASP A 23 11.54 18.49 -36.87
C ASP A 23 11.03 17.99 -35.51
N VAL A 24 10.91 18.89 -34.53
CA VAL A 24 10.41 18.58 -33.19
C VAL A 24 8.91 18.39 -33.12
N SER A 25 8.15 18.83 -34.16
CA SER A 25 6.70 18.68 -34.20
C SER A 25 6.25 17.22 -34.24
N ARG A 26 7.03 16.38 -34.88
CA ARG A 26 6.82 14.93 -34.97
C ARG A 26 7.06 14.25 -33.64
N ALA A 27 8.12 14.63 -32.92
CA ALA A 27 8.42 14.11 -31.59
C ALA A 27 7.39 14.54 -30.55
N GLU A 28 6.87 15.77 -30.64
CA GLU A 28 5.78 16.24 -29.79
C GLU A 28 4.46 15.51 -30.10
N ALA A 29 4.16 15.21 -31.37
CA ALA A 29 3.00 14.45 -31.75
C ALA A 29 3.06 12.99 -31.24
N GLU A 30 4.22 12.36 -31.30
CA GLU A 30 4.45 11.03 -30.73
C GLU A 30 4.36 11.03 -29.19
N MET A 31 4.91 12.02 -28.50
CA MET A 31 4.77 12.15 -27.05
C MET A 31 3.31 12.33 -26.60
N ARG A 32 2.47 12.99 -27.41
CA ARG A 32 1.04 13.14 -27.14
C ARG A 32 0.27 11.82 -27.25
N GLN A 33 0.82 10.80 -27.88
CA GLN A 33 0.22 9.47 -28.01
C GLN A 33 0.61 8.52 -26.87
N LEU A 34 1.59 8.87 -26.03
CA LEU A 34 1.93 8.05 -24.88
C LEU A 34 0.73 7.93 -23.94
N LYS A 35 0.47 6.71 -23.47
CA LYS A 35 -0.65 6.43 -22.54
C LYS A 35 -0.65 7.35 -21.33
N ILE A 36 0.53 7.68 -20.82
CA ILE A 36 0.69 8.55 -19.64
C ILE A 36 0.32 10.02 -19.92
N SER A 37 0.31 10.48 -21.16
CA SER A 37 -0.07 11.87 -21.49
C SER A 37 -1.56 12.17 -21.26
N ARG A 38 -2.40 11.12 -21.14
CA ARG A 38 -3.85 11.21 -20.92
C ARG A 38 -4.28 10.65 -19.58
N THR A 39 -3.35 10.40 -18.69
CA THR A 39 -3.64 9.83 -17.37
C THR A 39 -4.03 10.90 -16.37
N ILE A 40 -4.83 10.51 -15.40
CA ILE A 40 -5.02 11.26 -14.16
C ILE A 40 -3.90 10.87 -13.21
N GLU A 41 -3.15 11.86 -12.74
CA GLU A 41 -2.08 11.68 -11.77
C GLU A 41 -2.63 11.78 -10.35
N THR A 42 -2.33 10.79 -9.53
CA THR A 42 -2.68 10.79 -8.11
C THR A 42 -1.44 10.54 -7.29
N ARG A 43 -1.12 11.45 -6.37
CA ARG A 43 -0.01 11.28 -5.44
C ARG A 43 -0.38 10.31 -4.32
N SER A 44 0.56 9.44 -3.98
CA SER A 44 0.41 8.43 -2.93
C SER A 44 1.76 8.10 -2.30
N THR A 45 1.77 7.15 -1.40
CA THR A 45 2.97 6.70 -0.69
C THR A 45 3.22 5.23 -0.97
N CYS A 46 4.49 4.86 -1.14
CA CYS A 46 4.91 3.48 -1.31
C CYS A 46 4.61 2.65 -0.05
N PRO A 47 3.98 1.46 -0.17
CA PRO A 47 3.57 0.65 0.98
C PRO A 47 4.67 -0.27 1.52
N TYR A 48 5.86 -0.35 0.91
CA TYR A 48 6.80 -1.44 1.22
C TYR A 48 7.68 -1.24 2.45
N CYS A 49 8.01 -0.02 2.83
CA CYS A 49 8.87 0.20 4.00
C CYS A 49 8.67 1.59 4.62
N ALA A 50 9.22 1.77 5.81
CA ALA A 50 9.12 3.00 6.59
C ALA A 50 9.79 4.24 5.94
N VAL A 51 10.51 4.08 4.83
CA VAL A 51 11.05 5.22 4.04
C VAL A 51 9.92 6.06 3.49
N SER A 52 8.75 5.47 3.21
CA SER A 52 7.54 6.18 2.78
C SER A 52 7.76 7.03 1.52
N CYS A 53 8.43 6.46 0.51
CA CYS A 53 8.69 7.16 -0.75
C CYS A 53 7.38 7.66 -1.38
N GLY A 54 7.36 8.92 -1.81
CA GLY A 54 6.26 9.47 -2.59
C GLY A 54 6.23 8.87 -3.99
N VAL A 55 5.03 8.52 -4.43
CA VAL A 55 4.77 7.94 -5.76
C VAL A 55 3.65 8.70 -6.46
N ILE A 56 3.70 8.73 -7.79
CA ILE A 56 2.63 9.23 -8.65
C ILE A 56 2.02 8.03 -9.36
N LEU A 57 0.72 7.84 -9.14
CA LEU A 57 -0.07 6.80 -9.80
C LEU A 57 -0.75 7.40 -11.01
N HIS A 58 -0.47 6.85 -12.18
CA HIS A 58 -1.09 7.23 -13.44
C HIS A 58 -2.27 6.30 -13.75
N THR A 59 -3.48 6.84 -13.77
CA THR A 59 -4.71 6.11 -14.05
C THR A 59 -5.31 6.49 -15.39
N LEU A 60 -5.74 5.49 -16.14
CA LEU A 60 -6.61 5.64 -17.31
C LEU A 60 -7.98 5.06 -16.99
N GLY A 61 -9.01 5.67 -17.55
CA GLY A 61 -10.39 5.28 -17.37
C GLY A 61 -11.22 6.40 -16.76
N ASP A 62 -12.51 6.35 -16.98
CA ASP A 62 -13.45 7.35 -16.50
C ASP A 62 -14.78 6.64 -16.22
N ARG A 63 -15.15 6.54 -14.95
CA ARG A 63 -16.41 5.90 -14.54
C ARG A 63 -17.65 6.61 -15.10
N ALA A 64 -17.58 7.92 -15.32
CA ALA A 64 -18.67 8.67 -15.93
C ALA A 64 -18.91 8.25 -17.40
N LYS A 65 -17.89 7.67 -18.04
CA LYS A 65 -17.97 7.12 -19.42
C LYS A 65 -18.04 5.59 -19.43
N ASN A 66 -18.37 4.94 -18.31
CA ASN A 66 -18.40 3.48 -18.15
C ASN A 66 -17.05 2.77 -18.45
N VAL A 67 -15.94 3.49 -18.32
CA VAL A 67 -14.60 2.92 -18.46
C VAL A 67 -14.01 2.72 -17.06
N THR A 68 -13.75 1.47 -16.67
CA THR A 68 -13.14 1.15 -15.39
C THR A 68 -11.75 1.76 -15.29
N PRO A 69 -11.47 2.62 -14.28
CA PRO A 69 -10.14 3.15 -14.07
C PRO A 69 -9.12 2.05 -13.76
N SER A 70 -7.97 2.11 -14.40
CA SER A 70 -6.85 1.19 -14.16
C SER A 70 -5.56 1.95 -14.01
N VAL A 71 -4.70 1.51 -13.09
CA VAL A 71 -3.35 2.04 -12.94
C VAL A 71 -2.50 1.51 -14.08
N VAL A 72 -1.99 2.42 -14.91
CA VAL A 72 -1.19 2.06 -16.09
C VAL A 72 0.31 2.27 -15.88
N TYR A 73 0.68 3.18 -14.97
CA TYR A 73 2.08 3.46 -14.66
C TYR A 73 2.23 3.99 -13.23
N VAL A 74 3.39 3.77 -12.63
CA VAL A 74 3.78 4.31 -11.32
C VAL A 74 5.19 4.85 -11.42
N GLU A 75 5.40 6.07 -10.94
CA GLU A 75 6.72 6.68 -10.85
C GLU A 75 6.94 7.32 -9.48
N GLY A 76 8.21 7.63 -9.16
CA GLY A 76 8.54 8.38 -7.95
C GLY A 76 8.16 9.85 -8.08
N ASP A 77 7.58 10.42 -7.03
CA ASP A 77 7.22 11.84 -6.98
C ASP A 77 8.50 12.70 -6.84
N PRO A 78 8.85 13.52 -7.85
CA PRO A 78 10.04 14.36 -7.79
C PRO A 78 9.95 15.48 -6.75
N ASP A 79 8.73 15.86 -6.35
CA ASP A 79 8.50 16.90 -5.36
C ASP A 79 8.52 16.36 -3.91
N HIS A 80 8.54 15.03 -3.76
CA HIS A 80 8.56 14.41 -2.44
C HIS A 80 9.93 14.59 -1.75
N PRO A 81 9.99 15.10 -0.51
CA PRO A 81 11.23 15.49 0.15
C PRO A 81 12.19 14.31 0.43
N ILE A 82 11.66 13.09 0.59
CA ILE A 82 12.45 11.90 0.93
C ILE A 82 13.14 11.32 -0.30
N ASN A 83 12.36 10.88 -1.29
CA ASN A 83 12.89 10.13 -2.44
C ASN A 83 13.15 10.99 -3.69
N ARG A 84 12.59 12.18 -3.80
CA ARG A 84 12.84 13.13 -4.89
C ARG A 84 12.76 12.51 -6.28
N GLY A 85 11.76 11.65 -6.49
CA GLY A 85 11.53 10.93 -7.75
C GLY A 85 12.27 9.59 -7.89
N THR A 86 13.17 9.23 -6.97
CA THR A 86 13.84 7.92 -7.02
C THR A 86 12.99 6.84 -6.37
N LEU A 87 13.04 5.62 -6.93
CA LEU A 87 12.42 4.44 -6.35
C LEU A 87 13.40 3.26 -6.38
N CYS A 88 13.30 2.39 -5.39
CA CYS A 88 13.96 1.10 -5.40
C CYS A 88 13.18 0.11 -6.31
N PRO A 89 13.73 -1.07 -6.65
CA PRO A 89 13.05 -2.05 -7.50
C PRO A 89 11.63 -2.43 -7.02
N LYS A 90 11.39 -2.49 -5.72
CA LYS A 90 10.03 -2.76 -5.18
C LYS A 90 9.05 -1.62 -5.49
N GLY A 91 9.50 -0.37 -5.33
CA GLY A 91 8.67 0.81 -5.63
C GLY A 91 8.32 0.92 -7.11
N THR A 92 9.22 0.53 -8.01
CA THR A 92 8.95 0.55 -9.46
C THR A 92 7.95 -0.51 -9.90
N THR A 93 7.76 -1.60 -9.14
CA THR A 93 6.85 -2.71 -9.45
C THR A 93 5.48 -2.60 -8.76
N ILE A 94 5.20 -1.51 -8.06
CA ILE A 94 3.89 -1.30 -7.37
C ILE A 94 2.70 -1.51 -8.30
N ARG A 95 2.80 -1.08 -9.57
CA ARG A 95 1.75 -1.30 -10.56
C ARG A 95 1.42 -2.78 -10.71
N ASP A 96 2.43 -3.63 -10.77
CA ASP A 96 2.24 -5.07 -11.01
C ASP A 96 1.54 -5.73 -9.82
N ASP A 97 1.78 -5.26 -8.59
CA ASP A 97 1.04 -5.71 -7.42
C ASP A 97 -0.43 -5.27 -7.45
N ILE A 98 -0.69 -4.03 -7.90
CA ILE A 98 -2.07 -3.49 -7.96
C ILE A 98 -2.92 -4.24 -8.98
N VAL A 99 -2.36 -4.50 -10.18
CA VAL A 99 -3.10 -5.09 -11.31
C VAL A 99 -2.91 -6.60 -11.43
N ASN A 100 -2.25 -7.24 -10.49
CA ASN A 100 -1.98 -8.67 -10.50
C ASN A 100 -3.28 -9.48 -10.48
N PRO A 101 -3.53 -10.35 -11.48
CA PRO A 101 -4.73 -11.18 -11.50
C PRO A 101 -4.78 -12.20 -10.35
N ASN A 102 -3.61 -12.55 -9.78
CA ASN A 102 -3.53 -13.47 -8.64
C ASN A 102 -3.67 -12.75 -7.28
N ARG A 103 -3.92 -11.44 -7.27
CA ARG A 103 -4.15 -10.71 -6.03
C ARG A 103 -5.42 -11.21 -5.35
N LEU A 104 -5.30 -11.60 -4.08
CA LEU A 104 -6.44 -12.00 -3.28
C LEU A 104 -7.42 -10.80 -3.13
N SER A 105 -8.63 -10.97 -3.63
CA SER A 105 -9.71 -9.97 -3.55
C SER A 105 -10.79 -10.34 -2.54
N LYS A 106 -10.74 -11.58 -2.03
CA LYS A 106 -11.68 -12.13 -1.04
C LYS A 106 -10.92 -12.80 0.08
N PRO A 107 -11.50 -12.85 1.29
CA PRO A 107 -10.96 -13.69 2.35
C PRO A 107 -10.99 -15.16 1.94
N GLN A 108 -10.01 -15.91 2.41
CA GLN A 108 -9.96 -17.35 2.19
C GLN A 108 -9.82 -18.09 3.53
N VAL A 109 -10.45 -19.24 3.64
CA VAL A 109 -10.33 -20.14 4.78
C VAL A 109 -9.77 -21.47 4.33
N ARG A 110 -8.84 -22.02 5.10
CA ARG A 110 -8.43 -23.43 5.00
C ARG A 110 -9.02 -24.18 6.16
N ARG A 111 -9.92 -25.10 5.87
CA ARG A 111 -10.61 -25.89 6.92
C ARG A 111 -9.66 -26.93 7.52
N PRO A 112 -9.84 -27.34 8.78
CA PRO A 112 -9.07 -28.41 9.37
C PRO A 112 -9.11 -29.67 8.49
N GLY A 113 -7.93 -30.25 8.16
CA GLY A 113 -7.81 -31.40 7.29
C GLY A 113 -7.93 -31.14 5.79
N SER A 114 -8.22 -29.92 5.35
CA SER A 114 -8.25 -29.54 3.93
C SER A 114 -6.84 -29.27 3.40
N ASP A 115 -6.60 -29.61 2.15
CA ASP A 115 -5.38 -29.32 1.39
C ASP A 115 -5.51 -28.06 0.51
N HIS A 116 -6.70 -27.44 0.44
CA HIS A 116 -7.00 -26.29 -0.39
C HIS A 116 -7.63 -25.13 0.40
N TRP A 117 -7.61 -23.94 -0.20
CA TRP A 117 -8.23 -22.72 0.31
C TRP A 117 -9.58 -22.51 -0.35
N GLU A 118 -10.57 -22.07 0.41
CA GLU A 118 -11.93 -21.77 -0.03
C GLU A 118 -12.19 -20.27 0.12
N ASP A 119 -12.72 -19.63 -0.91
CA ASP A 119 -13.19 -18.23 -0.83
C ASP A 119 -14.42 -18.16 0.07
N ILE A 120 -14.43 -17.20 0.99
CA ILE A 120 -15.57 -16.89 1.86
C ILE A 120 -15.94 -15.40 1.79
N SER A 121 -17.11 -15.06 2.27
CA SER A 121 -17.50 -13.64 2.38
C SER A 121 -16.76 -12.94 3.51
N TRP A 122 -16.68 -11.62 3.44
CA TRP A 122 -16.13 -10.80 4.53
C TRP A 122 -16.92 -10.96 5.83
N ASP A 123 -18.26 -11.03 5.75
CA ASP A 123 -19.12 -11.22 6.93
C ASP A 123 -18.85 -12.55 7.61
N GLU A 124 -18.68 -13.63 6.83
CA GLU A 124 -18.32 -14.94 7.35
C GLU A 124 -16.92 -14.91 7.99
N ALA A 125 -15.94 -14.31 7.32
CA ALA A 125 -14.57 -14.22 7.84
C ALA A 125 -14.53 -13.46 9.16
N ILE A 126 -15.12 -12.26 9.22
CA ILE A 126 -15.15 -11.42 10.41
C ILE A 126 -15.90 -12.10 11.54
N GLY A 127 -17.05 -12.72 11.24
CA GLY A 127 -17.84 -13.46 12.23
C GLY A 127 -17.07 -14.62 12.86
N LYS A 128 -16.36 -15.40 12.05
CA LYS A 128 -15.51 -16.52 12.54
C LYS A 128 -14.33 -16.04 13.37
N ILE A 129 -13.62 -14.99 12.90
CA ILE A 129 -12.49 -14.40 13.62
C ILE A 129 -12.94 -13.83 14.97
N ALA A 130 -14.03 -13.05 14.98
CA ALA A 130 -14.54 -12.45 16.20
C ALA A 130 -14.97 -13.50 17.22
N ARG A 131 -15.63 -14.58 16.78
CA ARG A 131 -16.02 -15.70 17.65
C ARG A 131 -14.78 -16.39 18.22
N HIS A 132 -13.78 -16.69 17.39
CA HIS A 132 -12.55 -17.35 17.84
C HIS A 132 -11.78 -16.48 18.86
N ILE A 133 -11.69 -15.18 18.62
CA ILE A 133 -11.10 -14.22 19.58
C ILE A 133 -11.88 -14.25 20.91
N LYS A 134 -13.21 -14.21 20.85
CA LYS A 134 -14.07 -14.25 22.03
C LYS A 134 -13.90 -15.56 22.82
N ASP A 135 -13.99 -16.71 22.15
CA ASP A 135 -13.91 -18.02 22.80
C ASP A 135 -12.52 -18.22 23.45
N THR A 136 -11.44 -17.81 22.75
CA THR A 136 -10.09 -17.84 23.30
C THR A 136 -9.94 -16.93 24.51
N ARG A 137 -10.51 -15.72 24.45
CA ARG A 137 -10.49 -14.78 25.57
C ARG A 137 -11.29 -15.33 26.77
N ASP A 138 -12.49 -15.83 26.54
CA ASP A 138 -13.35 -16.33 27.62
C ASP A 138 -12.73 -17.54 28.34
N SER A 139 -11.95 -18.36 27.63
CA SER A 139 -11.28 -19.54 28.19
C SER A 139 -9.95 -19.25 28.89
N SER A 140 -9.25 -18.18 28.53
CA SER A 140 -7.86 -17.93 28.97
C SER A 140 -7.65 -16.60 29.71
N PHE A 141 -8.69 -15.77 29.86
CA PHE A 141 -8.58 -14.45 30.48
C PHE A 141 -8.27 -14.52 31.99
N VAL A 142 -7.22 -13.80 32.39
CA VAL A 142 -6.79 -13.71 33.79
C VAL A 142 -6.99 -12.28 34.29
N ALA A 143 -8.01 -12.05 35.11
CA ALA A 143 -8.28 -10.73 35.71
C ALA A 143 -7.27 -10.34 36.77
N ARG A 144 -6.86 -11.30 37.63
CA ARG A 144 -5.91 -11.08 38.73
C ARG A 144 -4.84 -12.18 38.73
N ASN A 145 -3.62 -11.83 39.09
CA ASN A 145 -2.53 -12.80 39.27
C ASN A 145 -2.61 -13.49 40.66
N ALA A 146 -1.69 -14.43 40.91
CA ALA A 146 -1.61 -15.16 42.18
C ALA A 146 -1.38 -14.27 43.40
N LYS A 147 -0.89 -13.03 43.20
CA LYS A 147 -0.69 -12.02 44.26
C LYS A 147 -1.90 -11.11 44.45
N GLY A 148 -3.02 -11.36 43.80
CA GLY A 148 -4.24 -10.54 43.85
C GLY A 148 -4.21 -9.24 43.04
N GLN A 149 -3.13 -8.94 42.34
CA GLN A 149 -2.99 -7.74 41.50
C GLN A 149 -3.82 -7.85 40.23
N VAL A 150 -4.49 -6.77 39.85
CA VAL A 150 -5.24 -6.70 38.59
C VAL A 150 -4.26 -6.70 37.40
N VAL A 151 -4.41 -7.67 36.52
CA VAL A 151 -3.53 -7.83 35.33
C VAL A 151 -4.28 -7.79 34.00
N ASN A 152 -5.57 -8.14 34.01
CA ASN A 152 -6.45 -8.10 32.83
C ASN A 152 -5.78 -8.63 31.54
N ARG A 153 -5.17 -9.79 31.59
CA ARG A 153 -4.39 -10.36 30.49
C ARG A 153 -5.08 -11.58 29.87
N ASN A 154 -4.88 -11.73 28.58
CA ASN A 154 -5.34 -12.88 27.80
C ASN A 154 -4.10 -13.64 27.23
N PRO A 155 -3.54 -14.62 27.96
CA PRO A 155 -2.34 -15.34 27.52
C PRO A 155 -2.59 -16.34 26.38
N GLY A 156 -3.84 -16.61 26.03
CA GLY A 156 -4.19 -17.46 24.90
C GLY A 156 -4.01 -16.81 23.52
N MET A 157 -3.60 -15.54 23.48
CA MET A 157 -3.46 -14.79 22.24
C MET A 157 -2.09 -14.12 22.14
N ALA A 158 -1.55 -14.07 20.92
CA ALA A 158 -0.42 -13.26 20.53
C ALA A 158 -0.77 -12.42 19.30
N MET A 159 -0.15 -11.26 19.15
CA MET A 159 -0.33 -10.38 18.00
C MET A 159 1.03 -9.97 17.44
N ILE A 160 1.19 -10.11 16.12
CA ILE A 160 2.40 -9.74 15.40
C ILE A 160 2.03 -8.74 14.31
N GLY A 161 2.64 -7.57 14.32
CA GLY A 161 2.46 -6.51 13.32
C GLY A 161 3.56 -6.46 12.27
N GLY A 162 3.32 -5.71 11.20
CA GLY A 162 4.30 -5.42 10.17
C GLY A 162 5.10 -4.13 10.43
N CYS A 163 6.05 -3.82 9.53
CA CYS A 163 6.77 -2.53 9.51
C CYS A 163 6.29 -1.59 8.40
N THR A 164 5.40 -2.07 7.53
CA THR A 164 4.96 -1.35 6.33
C THR A 164 3.56 -0.74 6.49
N ASP A 165 3.03 -0.81 7.70
CA ASP A 165 1.70 -0.33 8.02
C ASP A 165 1.71 1.19 8.30
N THR A 166 0.56 1.84 8.06
CA THR A 166 0.40 3.26 8.39
C THR A 166 0.40 3.48 9.91
N THR A 167 0.68 4.71 10.34
CA THR A 167 0.66 5.10 11.76
C THR A 167 -0.72 4.85 12.37
N GLU A 168 -1.80 5.13 11.63
CA GLU A 168 -3.18 4.94 12.05
C GLU A 168 -3.49 3.45 12.28
N PHE A 169 -3.04 2.58 11.36
CA PHE A 169 -3.18 1.13 11.52
C PHE A 169 -2.45 0.65 12.77
N ASN A 170 -1.20 1.05 12.96
CA ASN A 170 -0.41 0.66 14.13
C ASN A 170 -1.07 1.12 15.43
N PHE A 171 -1.61 2.34 15.47
CA PHE A 171 -2.35 2.84 16.62
C PHE A 171 -3.56 1.95 16.94
N LEU A 172 -4.39 1.65 15.94
CA LEU A 172 -5.58 0.78 16.11
C LEU A 172 -5.19 -0.64 16.51
N TYR A 173 -4.13 -1.18 15.93
CA TYR A 173 -3.58 -2.50 16.25
C TYR A 173 -3.20 -2.60 17.73
N TRP A 174 -2.39 -1.66 18.23
CA TRP A 174 -1.96 -1.65 19.62
C TRP A 174 -3.13 -1.40 20.59
N LYS A 175 -4.07 -0.56 20.21
CA LYS A 175 -5.30 -0.29 20.98
C LYS A 175 -6.17 -1.54 21.08
N ALA A 176 -6.39 -2.25 20.00
CA ALA A 176 -7.14 -3.52 19.96
C ALA A 176 -6.45 -4.59 20.82
N ALA A 177 -5.13 -4.76 20.67
CA ALA A 177 -4.35 -5.68 21.50
C ALA A 177 -4.49 -5.39 22.99
N SER A 178 -4.50 -4.11 23.37
CA SER A 178 -4.68 -3.68 24.77
C SER A 178 -6.10 -3.95 25.26
N ALA A 179 -7.11 -3.67 24.45
CA ALA A 179 -8.52 -3.91 24.79
C ALA A 179 -8.82 -5.41 24.96
N TRP A 180 -8.16 -6.27 24.19
CA TRP A 180 -8.30 -7.74 24.31
C TRP A 180 -7.43 -8.33 25.43
N GLY A 181 -6.55 -7.53 26.04
CA GLY A 181 -5.65 -7.98 27.09
C GLY A 181 -4.49 -8.84 26.59
N VAL A 182 -4.10 -8.73 25.32
CA VAL A 182 -3.04 -9.55 24.73
C VAL A 182 -1.68 -9.12 25.26
N PRO A 183 -0.93 -10.00 25.99
CA PRO A 183 0.36 -9.68 26.55
C PRO A 183 1.52 -9.84 25.55
N TYR A 184 1.37 -10.78 24.62
CA TYR A 184 2.40 -11.13 23.64
C TYR A 184 2.20 -10.33 22.37
N ARG A 185 3.00 -9.27 22.23
CA ARG A 185 2.89 -8.32 21.11
C ARG A 185 4.28 -8.05 20.57
N ASP A 186 4.42 -8.17 19.27
CA ASP A 186 5.66 -7.84 18.59
C ASP A 186 5.40 -7.26 17.19
N THR A 187 6.42 -6.68 16.59
CA THR A 187 6.38 -6.18 15.21
C THR A 187 7.64 -6.62 14.47
N GLN A 188 7.53 -6.78 13.16
CA GLN A 188 8.66 -7.17 12.31
C GLN A 188 9.85 -6.19 12.45
N ALA A 189 9.61 -4.92 12.69
CA ALA A 189 10.66 -3.92 12.85
C ALA A 189 11.48 -4.06 14.15
N ARG A 190 11.02 -4.88 15.09
CA ARG A 190 11.67 -5.09 16.39
C ARG A 190 12.60 -6.31 16.40
N VAL A 191 12.49 -7.19 15.43
CA VAL A 191 13.28 -8.43 15.33
C VAL A 191 14.62 -8.17 14.66
#